data_0588b593b9729e72ed07118e7d70abff
#
_entry.id   0588b593b9729e72ed07118e7d70abff
#
_cell.length_a   1.000
_cell.length_b   1.000
_cell.length_c   1.000
_cell.angle_alpha   90.00
_cell.angle_beta   90.00
_cell.angle_gamma   90.00
#
_symmetry.space_group_name_H-M   'P 1'
#
loop_
_entity.id
_entity.type
_entity.pdbx_description
1 polymer ?
#
loop_
_entity_poly.entity_id
_entity_poly.type
_entity_poly.pdbx_seq_one_letter_code
_entity_poly.pdbx_strand_id
1 'polypeptide(L)'
;YEDHLVFINEGAFIPETVEQALEPGYKPPYYRNAFLCNAMVNMYMIDTNSMGIPMIYEIQKGKCFPLPTFDLDTPNRVVVTVYGKVLDPNYTRLLHANDDLDLRTVFLLDQVQKKKTISKEDFSQLKSRNLVEGRYPNIFVSYKVAKVVGDKANYVRQKGLDEEVCMHFILSTLKLGPAKKSDLMAVLKDVLPDVLTDQQKSRKLSNLLKKMKKN
;
A
#
# COMPACT_ATOMS: atom_id res chain seq x y z
N TYR A 1 21.38 12.36 3.93
CA TYR A 1 21.54 10.96 4.33
C TYR A 1 22.24 10.18 3.21
N GLU A 2 22.81 9.02 3.50
CA GLU A 2 23.55 8.23 2.49
C GLU A 2 22.67 7.61 1.41
N ASP A 3 21.40 7.36 1.74
CA ASP A 3 20.47 6.59 0.91
C ASP A 3 19.23 7.37 0.43
N HIS A 4 19.04 8.59 0.92
CA HIS A 4 17.91 9.43 0.55
C HIS A 4 18.15 10.92 0.78
N LEU A 5 17.40 11.74 0.07
CA LEU A 5 17.32 13.19 0.27
C LEU A 5 16.01 13.53 0.97
N VAL A 6 16.05 14.49 1.89
CA VAL A 6 14.87 15.00 2.57
C VAL A 6 14.74 16.49 2.28
N PHE A 7 13.61 16.88 1.73
CA PHE A 7 13.24 18.28 1.51
C PHE A 7 12.17 18.67 2.51
N ILE A 8 12.39 19.74 3.23
CA ILE A 8 11.44 20.25 4.23
C ILE A 8 11.08 21.68 3.84
N ASN A 9 9.79 21.92 3.64
CA ASN A 9 9.26 23.21 3.27
C ASN A 9 8.12 23.61 4.21
N GLU A 10 8.16 24.87 4.65
CA GLU A 10 7.04 25.46 5.37
C GLU A 10 5.88 25.77 4.43
N GLY A 11 4.66 25.58 4.92
CA GLY A 11 3.41 25.84 4.25
C GLY A 11 2.62 24.57 3.89
N ALA A 12 1.31 24.70 3.72
CA ALA A 12 0.42 23.59 3.40
C ALA A 12 0.69 23.03 1.99
N PHE A 13 0.42 21.75 1.78
CA PHE A 13 0.48 21.13 0.46
C PHE A 13 -0.74 21.56 -0.36
N ILE A 14 -0.54 22.33 -1.43
CA ILE A 14 -1.66 22.92 -2.21
C ILE A 14 -2.54 21.86 -2.87
N PRO A 15 -2.00 20.75 -3.43
CA PRO A 15 -2.79 19.70 -4.03
C PRO A 15 -3.65 18.88 -3.04
N GLU A 16 -3.71 19.22 -1.77
CA GLU A 16 -4.37 18.46 -0.70
C GLU A 16 -3.85 17.02 -0.55
N THR A 17 -3.78 16.24 -1.62
CA THR A 17 -3.25 14.89 -1.65
C THR A 17 -2.21 14.69 -2.76
N VAL A 18 -1.34 13.69 -2.58
CA VAL A 18 -0.34 13.32 -3.60
C VAL A 18 -1.01 12.76 -4.84
N GLU A 19 -2.08 11.99 -4.68
CA GLU A 19 -2.88 11.43 -5.78
C GLU A 19 -3.39 12.53 -6.71
N GLN A 20 -3.90 13.61 -6.15
CA GLN A 20 -4.36 14.77 -6.92
C GLN A 20 -3.21 15.41 -7.71
N ALA A 21 -2.03 15.53 -7.11
CA ALA A 21 -0.86 16.07 -7.80
C ALA A 21 -0.35 15.17 -8.95
N LEU A 22 -0.69 13.87 -8.93
CA LEU A 22 -0.33 12.89 -9.96
C LEU A 22 -1.40 12.77 -11.07
N GLU A 23 -2.54 13.44 -10.95
CA GLU A 23 -3.58 13.43 -11.99
C GLU A 23 -3.08 14.10 -13.27
N PRO A 24 -3.32 13.49 -14.44
CA PRO A 24 -2.93 14.07 -15.71
C PRO A 24 -3.53 15.47 -15.91
N GLY A 25 -2.69 16.45 -16.17
CA GLY A 25 -3.14 17.83 -16.41
C GLY A 25 -3.51 18.62 -15.15
N TYR A 26 -3.27 18.08 -13.96
CA TYR A 26 -3.48 18.83 -12.72
C TYR A 26 -2.70 20.15 -12.75
N LYS A 27 -3.38 21.22 -12.37
CA LYS A 27 -2.78 22.55 -12.15
C LYS A 27 -3.21 23.07 -10.78
N PRO A 28 -2.27 23.62 -9.98
CA PRO A 28 -2.63 24.21 -8.70
C PRO A 28 -3.58 25.41 -8.96
N PRO A 29 -4.60 25.61 -8.12
CA PRO A 29 -5.57 26.69 -8.28
C PRO A 29 -4.94 28.08 -8.11
N TYR A 30 -3.81 28.15 -7.42
CA TYR A 30 -3.05 29.38 -7.20
C TYR A 30 -1.59 29.09 -6.87
N TYR A 31 -0.75 30.09 -6.99
CA TYR A 31 0.63 30.11 -6.48
C TYR A 31 0.69 31.00 -5.26
N ARG A 32 1.32 30.56 -4.15
CA ARG A 32 1.44 31.36 -2.93
C ARG A 32 2.16 32.67 -3.15
N ASN A 33 3.15 32.67 -4.03
CA ASN A 33 3.89 33.86 -4.42
C ASN A 33 3.95 33.95 -5.94
N ALA A 34 2.89 34.50 -6.52
CA ALA A 34 2.76 34.65 -7.97
C ALA A 34 3.88 35.51 -8.59
N PHE A 35 4.33 36.54 -7.85
CA PHE A 35 5.44 37.40 -8.30
C PHE A 35 6.73 36.59 -8.44
N LEU A 36 7.11 35.83 -7.40
CA LEU A 36 8.29 34.99 -7.44
C LEU A 36 8.18 33.90 -8.51
N CYS A 37 7.04 33.22 -8.61
CA CYS A 37 6.83 32.22 -9.64
C CYS A 37 6.99 32.79 -11.05
N ASN A 38 6.42 33.96 -11.33
CA ASN A 38 6.57 34.62 -12.63
C ASN A 38 8.03 35.00 -12.90
N ALA A 39 8.76 35.50 -11.91
CA ALA A 39 10.17 35.79 -12.05
C ALA A 39 10.97 34.52 -12.37
N MET A 40 10.74 33.42 -11.65
CA MET A 40 11.42 32.14 -11.90
C MET A 40 11.07 31.53 -13.27
N VAL A 41 9.84 31.67 -13.74
CA VAL A 41 9.44 31.25 -15.11
C VAL A 41 10.21 32.08 -16.16
N ASN A 42 10.28 33.41 -16.00
CA ASN A 42 10.99 34.27 -16.92
C ASN A 42 12.51 34.01 -16.95
N MET A 43 13.05 33.47 -15.85
CA MET A 43 14.45 33.04 -15.75
C MET A 43 14.69 31.59 -16.16
N TYR A 44 13.66 30.89 -16.68
CA TYR A 44 13.71 29.47 -17.06
C TYR A 44 14.11 28.53 -15.91
N MET A 45 13.83 28.90 -14.65
CA MET A 45 14.12 28.08 -13.48
C MET A 45 13.02 27.08 -13.14
N ILE A 46 11.78 27.40 -13.50
CA ILE A 46 10.60 26.53 -13.35
C ILE A 46 9.71 26.64 -14.59
N ASP A 47 8.89 25.62 -14.77
CA ASP A 47 7.79 25.63 -15.74
C ASP A 47 6.43 25.84 -15.05
N THR A 48 5.38 26.03 -15.84
CA THR A 48 3.99 26.16 -15.37
C THR A 48 3.15 24.91 -15.59
N ASN A 49 3.77 23.79 -15.98
CA ASN A 49 3.06 22.57 -16.38
C ASN A 49 2.78 21.63 -15.21
N SER A 50 3.21 21.97 -13.99
CA SER A 50 3.05 21.15 -12.77
C SER A 50 3.67 19.75 -12.87
N MET A 51 4.69 19.57 -13.73
CA MET A 51 5.32 18.29 -14.00
C MET A 51 6.30 17.84 -12.93
N GLY A 52 6.67 18.69 -11.98
CA GLY A 52 7.74 18.39 -11.01
C GLY A 52 7.44 17.14 -10.17
N ILE A 53 6.26 17.04 -9.56
CA ILE A 53 5.88 15.88 -8.74
C ILE A 53 5.73 14.62 -9.61
N PRO A 54 4.95 14.59 -10.69
CA PRO A 54 4.90 13.44 -11.58
C PRO A 54 6.29 12.99 -12.07
N MET A 55 7.16 13.91 -12.45
CA MET A 55 8.51 13.60 -12.94
C MET A 55 9.37 12.90 -11.89
N ILE A 56 9.34 13.33 -10.62
CA ILE A 56 10.07 12.64 -9.55
C ILE A 56 9.59 11.19 -9.42
N TYR A 57 8.30 10.95 -9.46
CA TYR A 57 7.73 9.60 -9.42
C TYR A 57 8.14 8.75 -10.62
N GLU A 58 8.08 9.30 -11.83
CA GLU A 58 8.50 8.60 -13.06
C GLU A 58 9.99 8.26 -13.05
N ILE A 59 10.84 9.19 -12.61
CA ILE A 59 12.29 8.96 -12.52
C ILE A 59 12.58 7.86 -11.48
N GLN A 60 11.93 7.90 -10.31
CA GLN A 60 12.11 6.86 -9.29
C GLN A 60 11.63 5.50 -9.78
N LYS A 61 10.44 5.45 -10.42
CA LYS A 61 9.93 4.24 -11.07
C LYS A 61 10.92 3.71 -12.11
N GLY A 62 11.40 4.56 -13.03
CA GLY A 62 12.33 4.16 -14.10
C GLY A 62 13.69 3.68 -13.59
N LYS A 63 14.15 4.18 -12.43
CA LYS A 63 15.36 3.68 -11.74
C LYS A 63 15.11 2.50 -10.81
N CYS A 64 13.86 2.06 -10.69
CA CYS A 64 13.44 1.01 -9.75
C CYS A 64 13.81 1.31 -8.30
N PHE A 65 13.83 2.60 -7.93
CA PHE A 65 13.94 3.06 -6.56
C PHE A 65 12.57 3.14 -5.88
N PRO A 66 12.49 3.10 -4.55
CA PRO A 66 11.24 3.34 -3.85
C PRO A 66 10.62 4.67 -4.27
N LEU A 67 9.29 4.69 -4.41
CA LEU A 67 8.58 5.93 -4.73
C LEU A 67 8.78 6.97 -3.63
N PRO A 68 8.81 8.27 -3.98
CA PRO A 68 8.94 9.35 -3.02
C PRO A 68 7.84 9.27 -1.96
N THR A 69 8.15 9.64 -0.74
CA THR A 69 7.16 9.76 0.32
C THR A 69 6.95 11.22 0.68
N PHE A 70 5.68 11.58 0.85
CA PHE A 70 5.26 12.89 1.34
C PHE A 70 4.69 12.71 2.74
N ASP A 71 5.28 13.39 3.72
CA ASP A 71 4.72 13.53 5.05
C ASP A 71 4.00 14.88 5.12
N LEU A 72 2.69 14.81 5.28
CA LEU A 72 1.76 15.94 5.32
C LEU A 72 1.05 16.02 6.69
N ASP A 73 1.47 15.23 7.67
CA ASP A 73 0.79 15.09 8.97
C ASP A 73 0.94 16.36 9.82
N THR A 74 2.03 17.11 9.63
CA THR A 74 2.25 18.37 10.34
C THR A 74 1.60 19.52 9.57
N PRO A 75 0.66 20.27 10.17
CA PRO A 75 0.04 21.42 9.52
C PRO A 75 1.11 22.45 9.08
N ASN A 76 0.91 23.02 7.90
CA ASN A 76 1.81 24.01 7.31
C ASN A 76 3.28 23.54 7.14
N ARG A 77 3.49 22.23 7.00
CA ARG A 77 4.82 21.68 6.71
C ARG A 77 4.68 20.52 5.73
N VAL A 78 5.55 20.52 4.73
CA VAL A 78 5.64 19.43 3.75
C VAL A 78 7.05 18.83 3.84
N VAL A 79 7.14 17.53 4.09
CA VAL A 79 8.40 16.80 4.06
C VAL A 79 8.36 15.80 2.91
N VAL A 80 9.32 15.92 2.00
CA VAL A 80 9.45 15.01 0.85
C VAL A 80 10.75 14.22 0.99
N THR A 81 10.65 12.89 0.97
CA THR A 81 11.81 12.01 0.98
C THR A 81 11.95 11.36 -0.40
N VAL A 82 13.11 11.51 -1.02
CA VAL A 82 13.46 10.93 -2.33
C VAL A 82 14.62 9.95 -2.12
N TYR A 83 14.41 8.70 -2.50
CA TYR A 83 15.36 7.61 -2.27
C TYR A 83 16.40 7.53 -3.39
N GLY A 84 17.68 7.30 -3.03
CA GLY A 84 18.82 7.22 -3.95
C GLY A 84 19.35 5.81 -4.16
N LYS A 85 18.74 4.79 -3.54
CA LYS A 85 19.12 3.39 -3.70
C LYS A 85 17.93 2.44 -3.55
N VAL A 86 18.11 1.21 -4.00
CA VAL A 86 17.15 0.12 -3.74
C VAL A 86 17.17 -0.22 -2.25
N LEU A 87 16.04 0.02 -1.57
CA LEU A 87 15.86 -0.33 -0.16
C LEU A 87 15.22 -1.72 -0.01
N ASP A 88 14.28 -2.04 -0.90
CA ASP A 88 13.57 -3.32 -0.93
C ASP A 88 13.67 -3.97 -2.32
N PRO A 89 14.41 -5.08 -2.46
CA PRO A 89 14.50 -5.81 -3.71
C PRO A 89 13.15 -6.31 -4.25
N ASN A 90 12.18 -6.55 -3.36
CA ASN A 90 10.84 -7.01 -3.76
C ASN A 90 10.06 -5.89 -4.43
N TYR A 91 10.17 -4.66 -3.91
CA TYR A 91 9.57 -3.48 -4.53
C TYR A 91 10.16 -3.21 -5.92
N THR A 92 11.48 -3.32 -6.05
CA THR A 92 12.18 -3.20 -7.34
C THR A 92 11.66 -4.20 -8.37
N ARG A 93 11.45 -5.47 -7.95
CA ARG A 93 10.86 -6.50 -8.82
C ARG A 93 9.42 -6.19 -9.23
N LEU A 94 8.61 -5.60 -8.33
CA LEU A 94 7.26 -5.16 -8.66
C LEU A 94 7.26 -4.15 -9.79
N LEU A 95 8.13 -3.15 -9.71
CA LEU A 95 8.26 -2.11 -10.73
C LEU A 95 8.71 -2.71 -12.08
N HIS A 96 9.75 -3.54 -12.09
CA HIS A 96 10.25 -4.19 -13.31
C HIS A 96 9.25 -5.11 -13.99
N ALA A 97 8.48 -5.87 -13.22
CA ALA A 97 7.56 -6.84 -13.79
C ALA A 97 6.26 -6.23 -14.32
N ASN A 98 6.05 -4.95 -14.12
CA ASN A 98 4.83 -4.25 -14.48
C ASN A 98 5.14 -2.91 -15.19
N ASP A 99 6.09 -2.93 -16.13
CA ASP A 99 6.46 -1.75 -16.93
C ASP A 99 5.25 -1.12 -17.64
N ASP A 100 4.22 -1.95 -17.96
CA ASP A 100 2.98 -1.50 -18.62
C ASP A 100 2.00 -0.79 -17.67
N LEU A 101 2.28 -0.74 -16.35
CA LEU A 101 1.40 -0.06 -15.42
C LEU A 101 1.66 1.46 -15.44
N ASP A 102 0.58 2.20 -15.58
CA ASP A 102 0.58 3.65 -15.39
C ASP A 102 1.04 4.02 -13.97
N LEU A 103 1.60 5.21 -13.83
CA LEU A 103 2.17 5.70 -12.58
C LEU A 103 1.18 5.66 -11.42
N ARG A 104 -0.09 6.05 -11.67
CA ARG A 104 -1.15 6.02 -10.66
C ARG A 104 -1.38 4.62 -10.11
N THR A 105 -1.42 3.61 -11.00
CA THR A 105 -1.60 2.21 -10.59
C THR A 105 -0.42 1.72 -9.73
N VAL A 106 0.82 2.05 -10.12
CA VAL A 106 2.03 1.72 -9.34
C VAL A 106 1.98 2.38 -7.97
N PHE A 107 1.62 3.66 -7.91
CA PHE A 107 1.45 4.38 -6.65
C PHE A 107 0.40 3.72 -5.74
N LEU A 108 -0.77 3.38 -6.27
CA LEU A 108 -1.82 2.72 -5.50
C LEU A 108 -1.39 1.34 -4.98
N LEU A 109 -0.65 0.56 -5.77
CA LEU A 109 -0.09 -0.72 -5.32
C LEU A 109 0.92 -0.52 -4.18
N ASP A 110 1.76 0.50 -4.26
CA ASP A 110 2.68 0.88 -3.18
C ASP A 110 1.93 1.25 -1.89
N GLN A 111 0.82 2.00 -2.00
CA GLN A 111 -0.04 2.32 -0.84
C GLN A 111 -0.63 1.04 -0.21
N VAL A 112 -1.13 0.11 -1.03
CA VAL A 112 -1.67 -1.18 -0.56
C VAL A 112 -0.59 -2.00 0.14
N GLN A 113 0.64 -2.07 -0.40
CA GLN A 113 1.77 -2.77 0.25
C GLN A 113 2.15 -2.15 1.59
N LYS A 114 2.12 -0.82 1.68
CA LYS A 114 2.37 -0.06 2.92
C LYS A 114 1.19 -0.07 3.88
N LYS A 115 0.13 -0.85 3.58
CA LYS A 115 -1.12 -0.95 4.37
C LYS A 115 -1.82 0.39 4.60
N LYS A 116 -1.65 1.34 3.68
CA LYS A 116 -2.39 2.59 3.67
C LYS A 116 -3.76 2.41 3.04
N THR A 117 -4.72 3.22 3.48
CA THR A 117 -6.08 3.18 2.95
C THR A 117 -6.13 3.86 1.58
N ILE A 118 -6.74 3.21 0.60
CA ILE A 118 -7.06 3.79 -0.70
C ILE A 118 -8.57 4.01 -0.83
N SER A 119 -9.02 4.73 -1.85
CA SER A 119 -10.44 4.95 -2.10
C SER A 119 -11.16 3.66 -2.54
N LYS A 120 -12.50 3.62 -2.44
CA LYS A 120 -13.29 2.48 -2.94
C LYS A 120 -13.25 2.37 -4.46
N GLU A 121 -13.18 3.49 -5.13
CA GLU A 121 -13.05 3.62 -6.59
C GLU A 121 -11.74 3.01 -7.05
N ASP A 122 -10.62 3.41 -6.43
CA ASP A 122 -9.28 2.87 -6.72
C ASP A 122 -9.20 1.37 -6.43
N PHE A 123 -9.79 0.92 -5.31
CA PHE A 123 -9.90 -0.52 -5.02
C PHE A 123 -10.64 -1.26 -6.14
N SER A 124 -11.77 -0.75 -6.61
CA SER A 124 -12.55 -1.36 -7.69
C SER A 124 -11.74 -1.44 -8.98
N GLN A 125 -11.00 -0.40 -9.30
CA GLN A 125 -10.14 -0.34 -10.48
C GLN A 125 -8.97 -1.34 -10.39
N LEU A 126 -8.26 -1.40 -9.27
CA LEU A 126 -7.18 -2.38 -9.05
C LEU A 126 -7.70 -3.82 -9.07
N LYS A 127 -8.90 -4.05 -8.51
CA LYS A 127 -9.53 -5.37 -8.47
C LYS A 127 -9.96 -5.86 -9.84
N SER A 128 -10.53 -4.99 -10.69
CA SER A 128 -10.89 -5.34 -12.08
C SER A 128 -9.68 -5.76 -12.91
N ARG A 129 -8.49 -5.23 -12.61
CA ARG A 129 -7.19 -5.60 -13.23
C ARG A 129 -6.53 -6.80 -12.56
N ASN A 130 -7.15 -7.43 -11.56
CA ASN A 130 -6.60 -8.54 -10.76
C ASN A 130 -5.25 -8.22 -10.09
N LEU A 131 -5.04 -6.97 -9.69
CA LEU A 131 -3.83 -6.52 -9.02
C LEU A 131 -3.91 -6.62 -7.50
N VAL A 132 -5.14 -6.59 -6.94
CA VAL A 132 -5.40 -6.72 -5.50
C VAL A 132 -6.48 -7.76 -5.21
N GLU A 133 -6.43 -8.31 -4.01
CA GLU A 133 -7.40 -9.25 -3.44
C GLU A 133 -7.90 -8.73 -2.09
N GLY A 134 -8.88 -9.44 -1.51
CA GLY A 134 -9.47 -9.11 -0.23
C GLY A 134 -10.83 -8.38 -0.36
N ARG A 135 -11.29 -7.85 0.75
CA ARG A 135 -12.51 -7.05 0.87
C ARG A 135 -12.20 -5.71 1.51
N TYR A 136 -12.67 -4.65 0.88
CA TYR A 136 -12.48 -3.30 1.42
C TYR A 136 -12.99 -3.20 2.89
N PRO A 137 -12.24 -2.57 3.80
CA PRO A 137 -10.95 -1.90 3.61
C PRO A 137 -9.72 -2.85 3.70
N ASN A 138 -9.90 -4.14 4.02
CA ASN A 138 -8.84 -5.12 4.22
C ASN A 138 -8.41 -5.72 2.87
N ILE A 139 -7.56 -5.01 2.17
CA ILE A 139 -7.06 -5.33 0.84
C ILE A 139 -5.57 -5.64 0.87
N PHE A 140 -5.12 -6.47 -0.05
CA PHE A 140 -3.71 -6.83 -0.23
C PHE A 140 -3.41 -7.13 -1.70
N VAL A 141 -2.14 -7.12 -2.06
CA VAL A 141 -1.71 -7.40 -3.44
C VAL A 141 -2.06 -8.82 -3.85
N SER A 142 -2.46 -9.01 -5.11
CA SER A 142 -2.86 -10.32 -5.63
C SER A 142 -1.69 -11.31 -5.66
N TYR A 143 -2.01 -12.62 -5.74
CA TYR A 143 -1.00 -13.67 -5.89
C TYR A 143 -0.10 -13.44 -7.10
N LYS A 144 -0.66 -12.95 -8.21
CA LYS A 144 0.11 -12.62 -9.42
C LYS A 144 1.22 -11.60 -9.12
N VAL A 145 0.86 -10.53 -8.42
CA VAL A 145 1.80 -9.47 -8.00
C VAL A 145 2.79 -10.02 -6.96
N ALA A 146 2.29 -10.71 -5.92
CA ALA A 146 3.12 -11.29 -4.85
C ALA A 146 4.13 -12.34 -5.37
N LYS A 147 3.76 -13.11 -6.40
CA LYS A 147 4.67 -14.07 -7.06
C LYS A 147 5.83 -13.37 -7.74
N VAL A 148 5.57 -12.29 -8.43
CA VAL A 148 6.57 -11.49 -9.14
C VAL A 148 7.50 -10.79 -8.15
N VAL A 149 6.92 -10.20 -7.11
CA VAL A 149 7.65 -9.52 -6.02
C VAL A 149 8.50 -10.51 -5.21
N GLY A 150 8.20 -11.81 -5.28
CA GLY A 150 8.88 -12.83 -4.48
C GLY A 150 8.38 -12.92 -3.04
N ASP A 151 7.31 -12.19 -2.72
CA ASP A 151 6.76 -12.05 -1.36
C ASP A 151 5.56 -12.98 -1.11
N LYS A 152 5.71 -14.23 -1.50
CA LYS A 152 4.68 -15.27 -1.32
C LYS A 152 4.34 -15.49 0.16
N ALA A 153 5.31 -15.33 1.05
CA ALA A 153 5.10 -15.53 2.49
C ALA A 153 4.13 -14.48 3.06
N ASN A 154 4.29 -13.21 2.73
CA ASN A 154 3.36 -12.15 3.12
C ASN A 154 1.99 -12.32 2.49
N TYR A 155 1.92 -12.74 1.23
CA TYR A 155 0.65 -13.05 0.59
C TYR A 155 -0.11 -14.13 1.36
N VAL A 156 0.56 -15.24 1.72
CA VAL A 156 -0.06 -16.32 2.51
C VAL A 156 -0.51 -15.82 3.89
N ARG A 157 0.28 -14.99 4.56
CA ARG A 157 -0.09 -14.38 5.85
C ARG A 157 -1.31 -13.46 5.73
N GLN A 158 -1.39 -12.67 4.66
CA GLN A 158 -2.49 -11.73 4.45
C GLN A 158 -3.78 -12.43 4.03
N LYS A 159 -3.69 -13.42 3.16
CA LYS A 159 -4.82 -14.24 2.72
C LYS A 159 -5.30 -15.21 3.81
N GLY A 160 -4.37 -15.71 4.63
CA GLY A 160 -4.58 -16.79 5.58
C GLY A 160 -4.72 -18.15 4.91
N LEU A 161 -4.74 -19.19 5.72
CA LEU A 161 -4.96 -20.55 5.26
C LEU A 161 -6.45 -20.81 5.01
N ASP A 162 -6.75 -21.80 4.16
CA ASP A 162 -8.11 -22.20 3.84
C ASP A 162 -8.85 -22.73 5.08
N GLU A 163 -10.19 -22.65 5.08
CA GLU A 163 -11.02 -23.05 6.21
C GLU A 163 -10.80 -24.52 6.61
N GLU A 164 -10.56 -25.40 5.64
CA GLU A 164 -10.29 -26.83 5.89
C GLU A 164 -9.00 -27.02 6.68
N VAL A 165 -7.96 -26.28 6.34
CA VAL A 165 -6.69 -26.31 7.09
C VAL A 165 -6.88 -25.75 8.49
N CYS A 166 -7.62 -24.66 8.65
CA CYS A 166 -7.96 -24.12 9.97
C CYS A 166 -8.74 -25.13 10.82
N MET A 167 -9.71 -25.84 10.24
CA MET A 167 -10.48 -26.89 10.91
C MET A 167 -9.59 -28.07 11.30
N HIS A 168 -8.63 -28.45 10.45
CA HIS A 168 -7.66 -29.49 10.77
C HIS A 168 -6.78 -29.12 11.96
N PHE A 169 -6.31 -27.87 12.05
CA PHE A 169 -5.57 -27.38 13.24
C PHE A 169 -6.42 -27.45 14.50
N ILE A 170 -7.70 -27.05 14.44
CA ILE A 170 -8.62 -27.15 15.59
C ILE A 170 -8.79 -28.61 16.01
N LEU A 171 -9.04 -29.53 15.07
CA LEU A 171 -9.21 -30.96 15.36
C LEU A 171 -7.96 -31.58 15.96
N SER A 172 -6.78 -31.24 15.43
CA SER A 172 -5.51 -31.73 15.96
C SER A 172 -5.27 -31.27 17.41
N THR A 173 -5.62 -30.01 17.70
CA THR A 173 -5.53 -29.49 19.08
C THR A 173 -6.50 -30.18 20.02
N LEU A 174 -7.74 -30.44 19.59
CA LEU A 174 -8.77 -31.11 20.39
C LEU A 174 -8.45 -32.59 20.62
N LYS A 175 -7.70 -33.25 19.72
CA LYS A 175 -7.20 -34.63 19.91
C LYS A 175 -6.17 -34.74 21.04
N LEU A 176 -5.45 -33.66 21.35
CA LEU A 176 -4.49 -33.59 22.44
C LEU A 176 -5.15 -33.39 23.81
N GLY A 177 -6.42 -32.99 23.85
CA GLY A 177 -7.20 -32.78 25.07
C GLY A 177 -8.26 -31.69 24.92
N PRO A 178 -9.11 -31.51 25.94
CA PRO A 178 -10.12 -30.46 25.94
C PRO A 178 -9.44 -29.06 25.94
N ALA A 179 -9.79 -28.22 25.00
CA ALA A 179 -9.22 -26.88 24.83
C ALA A 179 -10.29 -25.79 24.99
N LYS A 180 -9.95 -24.70 25.65
CA LYS A 180 -10.80 -23.52 25.73
C LYS A 180 -10.74 -22.73 24.40
N LYS A 181 -11.72 -21.87 24.16
CA LYS A 181 -11.75 -21.00 22.97
C LYS A 181 -10.51 -20.09 22.87
N SER A 182 -9.96 -19.65 24.01
CA SER A 182 -8.69 -18.91 24.10
C SER A 182 -7.52 -19.68 23.52
N ASP A 183 -7.43 -20.98 23.86
CA ASP A 183 -6.32 -21.84 23.45
C ASP A 183 -6.38 -22.12 21.95
N LEU A 184 -7.58 -22.39 21.43
CA LEU A 184 -7.82 -22.52 20.00
C LEU A 184 -7.52 -21.23 19.25
N MET A 185 -7.80 -20.06 19.86
CA MET A 185 -7.48 -18.77 19.27
C MET A 185 -5.97 -18.52 19.21
N ALA A 186 -5.23 -18.93 20.24
CA ALA A 186 -3.76 -18.84 20.27
C ALA A 186 -3.14 -19.66 19.13
N VAL A 187 -3.61 -20.90 18.92
CA VAL A 187 -3.15 -21.78 17.84
C VAL A 187 -3.47 -21.21 16.46
N LEU A 188 -4.62 -20.55 16.28
CA LEU A 188 -5.05 -20.01 15.00
C LEU A 188 -4.56 -18.58 14.75
N LYS A 189 -3.97 -17.91 15.72
CA LYS A 189 -3.57 -16.50 15.59
C LYS A 189 -2.64 -16.26 14.41
N ASP A 190 -1.68 -17.16 14.20
CA ASP A 190 -0.66 -17.07 13.13
C ASP A 190 -1.13 -17.70 11.79
N VAL A 191 -2.26 -18.40 11.83
CA VAL A 191 -2.86 -19.13 10.69
C VAL A 191 -3.95 -18.29 10.01
N LEU A 192 -4.62 -17.43 10.79
CA LEU A 192 -5.66 -16.53 10.30
C LEU A 192 -5.03 -15.30 9.64
N PRO A 193 -5.73 -14.71 8.63
CA PRO A 193 -5.21 -13.54 7.93
C PRO A 193 -4.82 -12.40 8.86
N ASP A 194 -3.63 -11.83 8.66
CA ASP A 194 -3.14 -10.68 9.42
C ASP A 194 -3.98 -9.41 9.19
N VAL A 195 -4.68 -9.33 8.07
CA VAL A 195 -5.59 -8.23 7.73
C VAL A 195 -6.85 -8.20 8.59
N LEU A 196 -7.13 -9.26 9.36
CA LEU A 196 -8.29 -9.32 10.25
C LEU A 196 -7.97 -8.74 11.62
N THR A 197 -8.89 -7.93 12.15
CA THR A 197 -8.84 -7.49 13.55
C THR A 197 -9.08 -8.67 14.51
N ASP A 198 -8.67 -8.54 15.77
CA ASP A 198 -8.86 -9.60 16.77
C ASP A 198 -10.34 -9.99 16.95
N GLN A 199 -11.26 -9.01 16.83
CA GLN A 199 -12.70 -9.27 16.85
C GLN A 199 -13.14 -10.09 15.64
N GLN A 200 -12.63 -9.78 14.45
CA GLN A 200 -12.93 -10.51 13.22
C GLN A 200 -12.34 -11.93 13.27
N LYS A 201 -11.12 -12.09 13.78
CA LYS A 201 -10.49 -13.40 14.02
C LYS A 201 -11.33 -14.24 14.98
N SER A 202 -11.81 -13.65 16.10
CA SER A 202 -12.68 -14.33 17.06
C SER A 202 -14.03 -14.74 16.48
N ARG A 203 -14.63 -13.91 15.62
CA ARG A 203 -15.86 -14.26 14.86
C ARG A 203 -15.61 -15.39 13.89
N LYS A 204 -14.51 -15.38 13.15
CA LYS A 204 -14.13 -16.43 12.20
C LYS A 204 -13.96 -17.77 12.91
N LEU A 205 -13.25 -17.81 14.07
CA LEU A 205 -13.14 -19.01 14.90
C LEU A 205 -14.52 -19.51 15.34
N SER A 206 -15.41 -18.64 15.81
CA SER A 206 -16.76 -19.03 16.23
C SER A 206 -17.58 -19.64 15.07
N ASN A 207 -17.42 -19.11 13.85
CA ASN A 207 -18.08 -19.63 12.66
C ASN A 207 -17.51 -21.01 12.25
N LEU A 208 -16.19 -21.19 12.33
CA LEU A 208 -15.54 -22.49 12.08
C LEU A 208 -16.04 -23.56 13.07
N LEU A 209 -16.07 -23.22 14.38
CA LEU A 209 -16.58 -24.14 15.41
C LEU A 209 -18.06 -24.51 15.21
N LYS A 210 -18.91 -23.54 14.76
CA LYS A 210 -20.31 -23.83 14.40
C LYS A 210 -20.42 -24.74 13.19
N LYS A 211 -19.55 -24.56 12.19
CA LYS A 211 -19.52 -25.38 10.97
C LYS A 211 -19.10 -26.83 11.32
N MET A 212 -18.08 -26.98 12.16
CA MET A 212 -17.59 -28.29 12.63
C MET A 212 -18.60 -29.04 13.52
N LYS A 213 -19.51 -28.33 14.21
CA LYS A 213 -20.60 -28.98 14.99
C LYS A 213 -21.72 -29.51 14.11
N LYS A 214 -21.86 -29.01 12.88
CA LYS A 214 -22.94 -29.41 11.95
C LYS A 214 -22.55 -30.60 11.06
N ASN A 215 -21.26 -30.82 10.94
CA ASN A 215 -20.68 -32.00 10.28
C ASN A 215 -20.24 -33.03 11.30
#